data_6dafa47e8fd60ebf23d985ba512e875a
#
_entry.id   6dafa47e8fd60ebf23d985ba512e875a
#
_cell.length_a   1.000
_cell.length_b   1.000
_cell.length_c   1.000
_cell.angle_alpha   90.00
_cell.angle_beta   90.00
_cell.angle_gamma   90.00
#
_symmetry.space_group_name_H-M   'P 1'
#
loop_
_entity.id
_entity.type
_entity.pdbx_description
1 polymer ?
#
loop_
_entity_poly.entity_id
_entity_poly.type
_entity_poly.pdbx_seq_one_letter_code
_entity_poly.pdbx_strand_id
1 'polypeptide(L)'
;LEQKGVQELERISGLTSDQAKDELLRSVEDDVKVDVARLYKELESRAKEEAGKKAKEYVVNAIQKCAVDHVSETTISVVQLPSDEMKGRIIGREGRNIRTLETLTGVDLIIDDTPEAVVLSAFDPIRREIARVALEKLIVDGRIHPARIEEMVEKAQKEVEAQIREDGENAAMDVGVHGIHPELLKLLGRMKFRTSYGQNALKHSIEVAQLSGLLAGEVGADVRMAKRAGLLHDIGKSI
;
A
#
# COMPACT_ATOMS: atom_id res chain seq x y z
N LEU A 1 50.61 -56.26 -36.92
CA LEU A 1 51.28 -55.46 -35.84
C LEU A 1 50.24 -54.88 -34.86
N GLU A 2 49.15 -54.35 -35.31
CA GLU A 2 48.09 -53.71 -34.50
C GLU A 2 47.38 -54.73 -33.55
N GLN A 3 47.00 -55.90 -34.05
CA GLN A 3 46.36 -56.94 -33.25
C GLN A 3 47.23 -57.49 -32.12
N LYS A 4 48.57 -57.60 -32.35
CA LYS A 4 49.53 -58.03 -31.31
C LYS A 4 49.69 -56.93 -30.25
N GLY A 5 49.60 -55.65 -30.62
CA GLY A 5 49.64 -54.54 -29.70
C GLY A 5 48.42 -54.50 -28.78
N VAL A 6 47.25 -54.73 -29.34
CA VAL A 6 45.96 -54.79 -28.55
C VAL A 6 46.00 -55.95 -27.56
N GLN A 7 46.40 -57.17 -27.98
CA GLN A 7 46.54 -58.33 -27.11
C GLN A 7 47.55 -58.14 -25.97
N GLU A 8 48.64 -57.42 -26.20
CA GLU A 8 49.61 -57.14 -25.15
C GLU A 8 49.09 -56.07 -24.17
N LEU A 9 48.31 -55.07 -24.67
CA LEU A 9 47.65 -54.08 -23.81
C LEU A 9 46.55 -54.73 -22.95
N GLU A 10 45.78 -55.65 -23.51
CA GLU A 10 44.78 -56.44 -22.75
C GLU A 10 45.45 -57.29 -21.67
N ARG A 11 46.60 -57.90 -21.97
CA ARG A 11 47.36 -58.70 -21.00
C ARG A 11 47.94 -57.86 -19.85
N ILE A 12 48.39 -56.63 -20.11
CA ILE A 12 49.01 -55.75 -19.11
C ILE A 12 47.93 -55.05 -18.28
N SER A 13 46.83 -54.61 -18.89
CA SER A 13 45.72 -53.92 -18.20
C SER A 13 44.78 -54.85 -17.46
N GLY A 14 44.73 -56.11 -17.83
CA GLY A 14 43.76 -57.08 -17.30
C GLY A 14 42.32 -56.84 -17.78
N LEU A 15 42.13 -55.94 -18.75
CA LEU A 15 40.82 -55.57 -19.30
C LEU A 15 40.76 -55.99 -20.78
N THR A 16 39.60 -56.47 -21.22
CA THR A 16 39.35 -56.63 -22.67
C THR A 16 39.11 -55.22 -23.29
N SER A 17 39.29 -55.13 -24.62
CA SER A 17 39.07 -53.90 -25.38
C SER A 17 37.66 -53.33 -25.13
N ASP A 18 36.63 -54.15 -25.02
CA ASP A 18 35.25 -53.72 -24.71
C ASP A 18 35.13 -53.24 -23.25
N GLN A 19 35.75 -53.90 -22.29
CA GLN A 19 35.79 -53.46 -20.89
C GLN A 19 36.51 -52.14 -20.71
N ALA A 20 37.66 -51.93 -21.38
CA ALA A 20 38.39 -50.69 -21.34
C ALA A 20 37.59 -49.51 -21.96
N LYS A 21 36.84 -49.80 -23.03
CA LYS A 21 35.92 -48.82 -23.64
C LYS A 21 34.77 -48.44 -22.71
N ASP A 22 34.14 -49.43 -22.05
CA ASP A 22 33.05 -49.19 -21.12
C ASP A 22 33.52 -48.41 -19.89
N GLU A 23 34.72 -48.72 -19.37
CA GLU A 23 35.28 -47.98 -18.23
C GLU A 23 35.65 -46.52 -18.60
N LEU A 24 36.21 -46.31 -19.80
CA LEU A 24 36.43 -44.96 -20.31
C LEU A 24 35.13 -44.19 -20.49
N LEU A 25 34.11 -44.82 -21.07
CA LEU A 25 32.81 -44.17 -21.23
C LEU A 25 32.17 -43.78 -19.91
N ARG A 26 32.24 -44.62 -18.88
CA ARG A 26 31.76 -44.32 -17.52
C ARG A 26 32.56 -43.17 -16.89
N SER A 27 33.87 -43.15 -17.01
CA SER A 27 34.69 -42.06 -16.48
C SER A 27 34.36 -40.75 -17.14
N VAL A 28 34.21 -40.72 -18.48
CA VAL A 28 33.82 -39.52 -19.21
C VAL A 28 32.37 -39.09 -18.84
N GLU A 29 31.46 -40.04 -18.67
CA GLU A 29 30.10 -39.73 -18.26
C GLU A 29 30.04 -39.12 -16.87
N ASP A 30 30.84 -39.59 -15.93
CA ASP A 30 30.88 -39.02 -14.57
C ASP A 30 31.51 -37.63 -14.55
N ASP A 31 32.61 -37.41 -15.31
CA ASP A 31 33.23 -36.08 -15.46
C ASP A 31 32.26 -35.08 -16.09
N VAL A 32 31.55 -35.50 -17.16
CA VAL A 32 30.53 -34.67 -17.82
C VAL A 32 29.37 -34.35 -16.87
N LYS A 33 28.91 -35.30 -16.05
CA LYS A 33 27.85 -35.02 -15.04
C LYS A 33 28.29 -33.96 -14.03
N VAL A 34 29.53 -34.00 -13.57
CA VAL A 34 30.09 -33.00 -12.63
C VAL A 34 30.16 -31.62 -13.29
N ASP A 35 30.65 -31.55 -14.53
CA ASP A 35 30.77 -30.29 -15.26
C ASP A 35 29.40 -29.70 -15.58
N VAL A 36 28.46 -30.51 -15.99
CA VAL A 36 27.06 -30.08 -16.23
C VAL A 36 26.40 -29.57 -14.94
N ALA A 37 26.61 -30.26 -13.81
CA ALA A 37 26.06 -29.83 -12.52
C ALA A 37 26.64 -28.48 -12.08
N ARG A 38 27.95 -28.27 -12.31
CA ARG A 38 28.62 -27.00 -12.03
C ARG A 38 28.06 -25.86 -12.90
N LEU A 39 27.98 -26.08 -14.22
CA LEU A 39 27.44 -25.13 -15.18
C LEU A 39 25.99 -24.77 -14.85
N TYR A 40 25.17 -25.77 -14.52
CA TYR A 40 23.79 -25.55 -14.11
C TYR A 40 23.68 -24.64 -12.89
N LYS A 41 24.49 -24.90 -11.85
CA LYS A 41 24.53 -24.08 -10.64
C LYS A 41 24.98 -22.64 -10.90
N GLU A 42 25.98 -22.45 -11.78
CA GLU A 42 26.41 -21.12 -12.20
C GLU A 42 25.32 -20.36 -12.95
N LEU A 43 24.65 -21.02 -13.89
CA LEU A 43 23.55 -20.43 -14.65
C LEU A 43 22.36 -20.08 -13.76
N GLU A 44 22.01 -20.95 -12.82
CA GLU A 44 20.94 -20.68 -11.84
C GLU A 44 21.26 -19.46 -10.96
N SER A 45 22.51 -19.39 -10.46
CA SER A 45 22.97 -18.26 -9.63
C SER A 45 22.90 -16.94 -10.39
N ARG A 46 23.39 -16.93 -11.64
CA ARG A 46 23.34 -15.74 -12.52
C ARG A 46 21.91 -15.36 -12.84
N ALA A 47 21.06 -16.32 -13.16
CA ALA A 47 19.64 -16.07 -13.46
C ALA A 47 18.90 -15.45 -12.25
N LYS A 48 19.17 -15.93 -11.03
CA LYS A 48 18.62 -15.35 -9.79
C LYS A 48 19.09 -13.91 -9.56
N GLU A 49 20.38 -13.64 -9.78
CA GLU A 49 20.94 -12.29 -9.61
C GLU A 49 20.37 -11.31 -10.65
N GLU A 50 20.31 -11.71 -11.92
CA GLU A 50 19.74 -10.89 -12.99
C GLU A 50 18.26 -10.64 -12.81
N ALA A 51 17.50 -11.66 -12.38
CA ALA A 51 16.08 -11.52 -12.05
C ALA A 51 15.86 -10.53 -10.90
N GLY A 52 16.69 -10.58 -9.86
CA GLY A 52 16.63 -9.62 -8.76
C GLY A 52 16.93 -8.17 -9.18
N LYS A 53 17.91 -7.98 -10.05
CA LYS A 53 18.23 -6.64 -10.60
C LYS A 53 17.09 -6.10 -11.47
N LYS A 54 16.56 -6.91 -12.40
CA LYS A 54 15.43 -6.53 -13.26
C LYS A 54 14.16 -6.24 -12.46
N ALA A 55 13.87 -7.04 -11.44
CA ALA A 55 12.72 -6.81 -10.58
C ALA A 55 12.80 -5.45 -9.87
N LYS A 56 13.98 -5.09 -9.33
CA LYS A 56 14.20 -3.75 -8.73
C LYS A 56 14.00 -2.63 -9.74
N GLU A 57 14.54 -2.78 -10.95
CA GLU A 57 14.39 -1.80 -12.03
C GLU A 57 12.93 -1.61 -12.41
N TYR A 58 12.15 -2.68 -12.58
CA TYR A 58 10.72 -2.60 -12.87
C TYR A 58 9.95 -1.92 -11.75
N VAL A 59 10.25 -2.24 -10.48
CA VAL A 59 9.60 -1.60 -9.32
C VAL A 59 9.92 -0.11 -9.28
N VAL A 60 11.19 0.28 -9.46
CA VAL A 60 11.58 1.70 -9.47
C VAL A 60 10.90 2.45 -10.62
N ASN A 61 10.87 1.87 -11.82
CA ASN A 61 10.20 2.47 -12.97
C ASN A 61 8.68 2.60 -12.74
N ALA A 62 8.05 1.60 -12.13
CA ALA A 62 6.64 1.66 -11.79
C ALA A 62 6.36 2.76 -10.75
N ILE A 63 7.18 2.85 -9.69
CA ILE A 63 7.09 3.91 -8.68
C ILE A 63 7.23 5.29 -9.33
N GLN A 64 8.24 5.50 -10.19
CA GLN A 64 8.46 6.78 -10.86
C GLN A 64 7.29 7.19 -11.77
N LYS A 65 6.65 6.24 -12.45
CA LYS A 65 5.51 6.52 -13.32
C LYS A 65 4.21 6.78 -12.55
N CYS A 66 3.99 6.06 -11.46
CA CYS A 66 2.73 6.11 -10.71
C CYS A 66 2.78 7.04 -9.49
N ALA A 67 3.98 7.46 -9.04
CA ALA A 67 4.13 8.21 -7.80
C ALA A 67 3.40 9.56 -7.82
N VAL A 68 3.47 10.29 -8.93
CA VAL A 68 2.83 11.61 -9.06
C VAL A 68 1.30 11.46 -9.01
N ASP A 69 0.75 10.54 -9.78
CA ASP A 69 -0.69 10.28 -9.82
C ASP A 69 -1.18 9.79 -8.45
N HIS A 70 -0.46 8.84 -7.84
CA HIS A 70 -0.81 8.29 -6.54
C HIS A 70 -0.75 9.33 -5.42
N VAL A 71 0.30 10.18 -5.40
CA VAL A 71 0.42 11.28 -4.43
C VAL A 71 -0.71 12.28 -4.63
N SER A 72 -1.01 12.66 -5.86
CA SER A 72 -2.11 13.57 -6.15
C SER A 72 -3.46 13.00 -5.67
N GLU A 73 -3.74 11.74 -5.98
CA GLU A 73 -4.98 11.07 -5.56
C GLU A 73 -5.13 10.98 -4.04
N THR A 74 -4.03 10.76 -3.32
CA THR A 74 -4.06 10.53 -1.86
C THR A 74 -3.90 11.78 -1.02
N THR A 75 -3.31 12.87 -1.56
CA THR A 75 -2.97 14.08 -0.77
C THR A 75 -3.80 15.30 -1.10
N ILE A 76 -4.64 15.27 -2.13
CA ILE A 76 -5.48 16.40 -2.51
C ILE A 76 -6.96 16.10 -2.34
N SER A 77 -7.75 17.14 -2.12
CA SER A 77 -9.20 17.14 -2.20
C SER A 77 -9.67 18.38 -2.97
N VAL A 78 -10.64 18.21 -3.85
CA VAL A 78 -11.19 19.32 -4.64
C VAL A 78 -12.52 19.74 -4.04
N VAL A 79 -12.68 21.04 -3.78
CA VAL A 79 -13.95 21.64 -3.35
C VAL A 79 -14.52 22.46 -4.49
N GLN A 80 -15.74 22.12 -4.89
CA GLN A 80 -16.46 22.84 -5.94
C GLN A 80 -17.05 24.16 -5.39
N LEU A 81 -16.91 25.22 -6.18
CA LEU A 81 -17.42 26.53 -5.86
C LEU A 81 -18.68 26.84 -6.72
N PRO A 82 -19.65 27.56 -6.18
CA PRO A 82 -20.83 27.95 -6.95
C PRO A 82 -20.53 29.00 -8.05
N SER A 83 -19.42 29.72 -7.93
CA SER A 83 -18.90 30.67 -8.94
C SER A 83 -17.44 31.00 -8.69
N ASP A 84 -16.74 31.45 -9.73
CA ASP A 84 -15.33 31.91 -9.60
C ASP A 84 -15.17 33.17 -8.72
N GLU A 85 -16.22 33.99 -8.56
CA GLU A 85 -16.19 35.13 -7.63
C GLU A 85 -15.92 34.69 -6.18
N MET A 86 -16.29 33.46 -5.84
CA MET A 86 -16.05 32.91 -4.51
C MET A 86 -14.55 32.77 -4.21
N LYS A 87 -13.70 32.53 -5.23
CA LYS A 87 -12.23 32.47 -5.06
C LYS A 87 -11.70 33.75 -4.43
N GLY A 88 -12.09 34.91 -4.93
CA GLY A 88 -11.69 36.18 -4.37
C GLY A 88 -12.11 36.38 -2.91
N ARG A 89 -13.29 35.85 -2.53
CA ARG A 89 -13.77 35.92 -1.13
C ARG A 89 -13.02 34.93 -0.23
N ILE A 90 -12.65 33.76 -0.72
CA ILE A 90 -11.83 32.78 0.00
C ILE A 90 -10.42 33.35 0.23
N ILE A 91 -9.81 33.96 -0.77
CA ILE A 91 -8.51 34.63 -0.63
C ILE A 91 -8.63 35.77 0.39
N GLY A 92 -9.62 36.60 0.22
CA GLY A 92 -9.83 37.79 1.03
C GLY A 92 -8.82 38.90 0.75
N ARG A 93 -9.01 40.05 1.40
CA ARG A 93 -8.12 41.20 1.24
C ARG A 93 -6.70 40.84 1.70
N GLU A 94 -5.71 41.01 0.80
CA GLU A 94 -4.30 40.66 1.04
C GLU A 94 -4.04 39.22 1.46
N GLY A 95 -4.92 38.27 1.07
CA GLY A 95 -4.80 36.86 1.44
C GLY A 95 -5.10 36.55 2.91
N ARG A 96 -5.80 37.45 3.63
CA ARG A 96 -6.07 37.26 5.06
C ARG A 96 -6.90 35.99 5.34
N ASN A 97 -7.95 35.76 4.56
CA ASN A 97 -8.85 34.63 4.81
C ASN A 97 -8.18 33.29 4.52
N ILE A 98 -7.50 33.17 3.38
CA ILE A 98 -6.78 31.93 3.01
C ILE A 98 -5.71 31.60 4.06
N ARG A 99 -4.89 32.56 4.46
CA ARG A 99 -3.88 32.35 5.50
C ARG A 99 -4.46 31.95 6.85
N THR A 100 -5.62 32.49 7.21
CA THR A 100 -6.32 32.07 8.44
C THR A 100 -6.74 30.61 8.37
N LEU A 101 -7.35 30.18 7.24
CA LEU A 101 -7.79 28.80 7.07
C LEU A 101 -6.60 27.82 7.04
N GLU A 102 -5.54 28.16 6.31
CA GLU A 102 -4.29 27.36 6.26
C GLU A 102 -3.64 27.24 7.63
N THR A 103 -3.54 28.32 8.39
CA THR A 103 -2.95 28.31 9.73
C THR A 103 -3.75 27.45 10.72
N LEU A 104 -5.08 27.52 10.67
CA LEU A 104 -5.95 26.79 11.59
C LEU A 104 -6.04 25.30 11.27
N THR A 105 -5.98 24.95 9.99
CA THR A 105 -6.14 23.53 9.55
C THR A 105 -4.81 22.84 9.30
N GLY A 106 -3.76 23.57 8.98
CA GLY A 106 -2.47 23.03 8.52
C GLY A 106 -2.58 22.40 7.12
N VAL A 107 -3.50 22.90 6.29
CA VAL A 107 -3.77 22.44 4.93
C VAL A 107 -3.53 23.58 3.95
N ASP A 108 -2.78 23.32 2.89
CA ASP A 108 -2.53 24.30 1.83
C ASP A 108 -3.74 24.41 0.90
N LEU A 109 -4.15 25.65 0.62
CA LEU A 109 -5.21 25.94 -0.34
C LEU A 109 -4.60 26.42 -1.67
N ILE A 110 -4.77 25.64 -2.70
CA ILE A 110 -4.32 25.96 -4.05
C ILE A 110 -5.49 26.52 -4.84
N ILE A 111 -5.40 27.79 -5.20
CA ILE A 111 -6.40 28.51 -6.00
C ILE A 111 -5.71 28.91 -7.31
N ASP A 112 -6.01 28.16 -8.35
CA ASP A 112 -5.48 28.32 -9.70
C ASP A 112 -6.57 28.72 -10.70
N ASP A 113 -6.26 28.64 -12.00
CA ASP A 113 -7.18 28.97 -13.09
C ASP A 113 -8.26 27.89 -13.34
N THR A 114 -8.27 26.80 -12.57
CA THR A 114 -9.31 25.76 -12.68
C THR A 114 -10.68 26.37 -12.36
N PRO A 115 -11.64 26.34 -13.29
CA PRO A 115 -12.95 26.96 -13.09
C PRO A 115 -13.68 26.39 -11.87
N GLU A 116 -14.27 27.27 -11.06
CA GLU A 116 -15.18 26.91 -9.97
C GLU A 116 -14.67 25.83 -9.01
N ALA A 117 -13.35 25.81 -8.76
CA ALA A 117 -12.73 24.83 -7.87
C ALA A 117 -11.60 25.42 -7.02
N VAL A 118 -11.41 24.83 -5.84
CA VAL A 118 -10.25 25.02 -4.95
C VAL A 118 -9.71 23.67 -4.59
N VAL A 119 -8.39 23.52 -4.66
CA VAL A 119 -7.69 22.30 -4.29
C VAL A 119 -7.14 22.44 -2.87
N LEU A 120 -7.42 21.48 -2.02
CA LEU A 120 -6.87 21.35 -0.67
C LEU A 120 -5.76 20.29 -0.71
N SER A 121 -4.57 20.64 -0.22
CA SER A 121 -3.40 19.77 -0.21
C SER A 121 -2.88 19.58 1.21
N ALA A 122 -2.82 18.33 1.67
CA ALA A 122 -2.21 17.93 2.94
C ALA A 122 -1.91 16.44 2.98
N PHE A 123 -0.83 16.06 3.65
CA PHE A 123 -0.50 14.65 3.91
C PHE A 123 -1.46 13.99 4.92
N ASP A 124 -1.91 14.76 5.91
CA ASP A 124 -2.88 14.26 6.90
C ASP A 124 -4.29 14.30 6.31
N PRO A 125 -4.90 13.13 6.02
CA PRO A 125 -6.21 13.08 5.40
C PRO A 125 -7.33 13.60 6.31
N ILE A 126 -7.17 13.55 7.64
CA ILE A 126 -8.16 14.03 8.60
C ILE A 126 -8.14 15.57 8.62
N ARG A 127 -6.97 16.20 8.65
CA ARG A 127 -6.85 17.67 8.54
C ARG A 127 -7.44 18.17 7.22
N ARG A 128 -7.17 17.47 6.12
CA ARG A 128 -7.72 17.79 4.80
C ARG A 128 -9.25 17.68 4.78
N GLU A 129 -9.82 16.67 5.42
CA GLU A 129 -11.27 16.52 5.55
C GLU A 129 -11.87 17.65 6.41
N ILE A 130 -11.24 18.03 7.53
CA ILE A 130 -11.66 19.15 8.35
C ILE A 130 -11.66 20.45 7.52
N ALA A 131 -10.60 20.71 6.76
CA ALA A 131 -10.52 21.88 5.89
C ALA A 131 -11.61 21.87 4.81
N ARG A 132 -11.90 20.69 4.20
CA ARG A 132 -12.96 20.51 3.22
C ARG A 132 -14.32 20.85 3.79
N VAL A 133 -14.67 20.24 4.93
CA VAL A 133 -15.97 20.48 5.60
C VAL A 133 -16.12 21.94 6.05
N ALA A 134 -15.04 22.54 6.59
CA ALA A 134 -15.04 23.94 7.00
C ALA A 134 -15.26 24.88 5.80
N LEU A 135 -14.55 24.62 4.68
CA LEU A 135 -14.68 25.42 3.47
C LEU A 135 -16.08 25.30 2.85
N GLU A 136 -16.64 24.11 2.76
CA GLU A 136 -18.02 23.88 2.28
C GLU A 136 -19.06 24.64 3.12
N LYS A 137 -18.90 24.60 4.45
CA LYS A 137 -19.77 25.38 5.35
C LYS A 137 -19.63 26.90 5.14
N LEU A 138 -18.42 27.41 4.92
CA LEU A 138 -18.16 28.80 4.63
C LEU A 138 -18.78 29.25 3.30
N ILE A 139 -18.73 28.38 2.29
CA ILE A 139 -19.33 28.60 0.97
C ILE A 139 -20.85 28.73 1.09
N VAL A 140 -21.50 27.79 1.80
CA VAL A 140 -22.96 27.79 2.02
C VAL A 140 -23.39 29.00 2.87
N ASP A 141 -22.63 29.34 3.93
CA ASP A 141 -22.94 30.49 4.80
C ASP A 141 -22.73 31.82 4.08
N GLY A 142 -21.81 31.86 3.12
CA GLY A 142 -21.51 33.04 2.33
C GLY A 142 -20.70 34.12 3.08
N ARG A 143 -20.46 34.02 4.37
CA ARG A 143 -19.70 34.98 5.18
C ARG A 143 -18.28 34.47 5.41
N ILE A 144 -17.32 34.95 4.63
CA ILE A 144 -15.93 34.51 4.70
C ILE A 144 -15.08 35.62 5.28
N HIS A 145 -14.76 35.53 6.57
CA HIS A 145 -13.86 36.42 7.31
C HIS A 145 -13.21 35.65 8.46
N PRO A 146 -12.05 36.09 9.00
CA PRO A 146 -11.24 35.31 9.94
C PRO A 146 -12.02 34.70 11.12
N ALA A 147 -12.82 35.49 11.84
CA ALA A 147 -13.58 35.01 12.98
C ALA A 147 -14.64 33.94 12.58
N ARG A 148 -15.21 34.03 11.39
CA ARG A 148 -16.15 33.02 10.89
C ARG A 148 -15.43 31.75 10.43
N ILE A 149 -14.23 31.91 9.87
CA ILE A 149 -13.37 30.78 9.50
C ILE A 149 -13.02 29.97 10.74
N GLU A 150 -12.59 30.64 11.82
CA GLU A 150 -12.26 29.99 13.10
C GLU A 150 -13.47 29.19 13.65
N GLU A 151 -14.66 29.81 13.68
CA GLU A 151 -15.89 29.13 14.11
C GLU A 151 -16.21 27.91 13.24
N MET A 152 -16.08 28.01 11.91
CA MET A 152 -16.38 26.90 11.01
C MET A 152 -15.37 25.77 11.08
N VAL A 153 -14.08 26.09 11.29
CA VAL A 153 -13.05 25.08 11.51
C VAL A 153 -13.31 24.31 12.82
N GLU A 154 -13.65 25.02 13.92
CA GLU A 154 -13.99 24.35 15.18
C GLU A 154 -15.21 23.43 15.04
N LYS A 155 -16.24 23.88 14.32
CA LYS A 155 -17.42 23.04 14.03
C LYS A 155 -17.07 21.82 13.18
N ALA A 156 -16.26 22.02 12.14
CA ALA A 156 -15.81 20.93 11.27
C ALA A 156 -14.98 19.90 12.05
N GLN A 157 -14.10 20.33 12.95
CA GLN A 157 -13.34 19.42 13.81
C GLN A 157 -14.27 18.53 14.64
N LYS A 158 -15.24 19.12 15.32
CA LYS A 158 -16.21 18.38 16.14
C LYS A 158 -17.03 17.39 15.31
N GLU A 159 -17.44 17.78 14.10
CA GLU A 159 -18.19 16.95 13.18
C GLU A 159 -17.38 15.76 12.66
N VAL A 160 -16.15 16.00 12.21
CA VAL A 160 -15.24 14.94 11.73
C VAL A 160 -14.86 14.00 12.89
N GLU A 161 -14.66 14.51 14.10
CA GLU A 161 -14.40 13.65 15.27
C GLU A 161 -15.61 12.77 15.64
N ALA A 162 -16.82 13.30 15.54
CA ALA A 162 -18.05 12.53 15.73
C ALA A 162 -18.19 11.44 14.65
N GLN A 163 -17.95 11.79 13.39
CA GLN A 163 -17.98 10.85 12.26
C GLN A 163 -16.94 9.72 12.44
N ILE A 164 -15.70 10.04 12.85
CA ILE A 164 -14.68 9.04 13.14
C ILE A 164 -15.16 8.04 14.19
N ARG A 165 -15.80 8.50 15.24
CA ARG A 165 -16.33 7.62 16.29
C ARG A 165 -17.43 6.72 15.75
N GLU A 166 -18.38 7.31 15.05
CA GLU A 166 -19.49 6.59 14.45
C GLU A 166 -19.02 5.53 13.44
N ASP A 167 -18.07 5.87 12.56
CA ASP A 167 -17.51 4.93 11.60
C ASP A 167 -16.81 3.75 12.28
N GLY A 168 -16.09 3.97 13.38
CA GLY A 168 -15.46 2.91 14.15
C GLY A 168 -16.47 1.99 14.85
N GLU A 169 -17.53 2.57 15.43
CA GLU A 169 -18.62 1.82 16.05
C GLU A 169 -19.39 0.99 15.01
N ASN A 170 -19.73 1.58 13.88
CA ASN A 170 -20.41 0.89 12.78
C ASN A 170 -19.58 -0.27 12.23
N ALA A 171 -18.28 -0.08 12.01
CA ALA A 171 -17.39 -1.13 11.55
C ALA A 171 -17.33 -2.33 12.52
N ALA A 172 -17.27 -2.08 13.82
CA ALA A 172 -17.32 -3.13 14.83
C ALA A 172 -18.66 -3.86 14.85
N MET A 173 -19.77 -3.12 14.69
CA MET A 173 -21.14 -3.66 14.63
C MET A 173 -21.35 -4.54 13.40
N ASP A 174 -20.88 -4.09 12.22
CA ASP A 174 -21.03 -4.80 10.93
C ASP A 174 -20.40 -6.20 10.94
N VAL A 175 -19.29 -6.36 11.67
CA VAL A 175 -18.62 -7.67 11.80
C VAL A 175 -19.06 -8.45 13.05
N GLY A 176 -19.89 -7.85 13.93
CA GLY A 176 -20.38 -8.46 15.17
C GLY A 176 -19.29 -8.59 16.25
N VAL A 177 -18.34 -7.65 16.32
CA VAL A 177 -17.29 -7.58 17.33
C VAL A 177 -17.67 -6.56 18.41
N HIS A 178 -17.87 -7.03 19.63
CA HIS A 178 -18.31 -6.21 20.78
C HIS A 178 -17.22 -6.05 21.84
N GLY A 179 -17.35 -5.03 22.69
CA GLY A 179 -16.44 -4.80 23.82
C GLY A 179 -15.05 -4.32 23.40
N ILE A 180 -14.96 -3.54 22.31
CA ILE A 180 -13.75 -2.80 21.96
C ILE A 180 -13.71 -1.51 22.78
N HIS A 181 -12.51 -1.17 23.29
CA HIS A 181 -12.32 0.08 24.01
C HIS A 181 -12.61 1.31 23.14
N PRO A 182 -13.27 2.38 23.65
CA PRO A 182 -13.64 3.55 22.85
C PRO A 182 -12.47 4.20 22.10
N GLU A 183 -11.28 4.24 22.68
CA GLU A 183 -10.08 4.75 21.98
C GLU A 183 -9.68 3.90 20.79
N LEU A 184 -9.83 2.57 20.87
CA LEU A 184 -9.58 1.69 19.72
C LEU A 184 -10.65 1.85 18.64
N LEU A 185 -11.91 2.08 19.01
CA LEU A 185 -12.97 2.41 18.05
C LEU A 185 -12.68 3.71 17.33
N LYS A 186 -12.17 4.72 18.04
CA LYS A 186 -11.73 5.97 17.43
C LYS A 186 -10.57 5.76 16.44
N LEU A 187 -9.57 4.95 16.81
CA LEU A 187 -8.48 4.60 15.89
C LEU A 187 -8.99 3.82 14.68
N LEU A 188 -9.90 2.89 14.88
CA LEU A 188 -10.54 2.14 13.79
C LEU A 188 -11.27 3.06 12.81
N GLY A 189 -12.06 4.02 13.32
CA GLY A 189 -12.77 4.99 12.50
C GLY A 189 -11.83 5.90 11.69
N ARG A 190 -10.68 6.28 12.26
CA ARG A 190 -9.63 7.04 11.52
C ARG A 190 -9.13 6.32 10.28
N MET A 191 -9.16 5.00 10.26
CA MET A 191 -8.76 4.19 9.10
C MET A 191 -9.64 4.42 7.87
N LYS A 192 -10.85 4.97 8.03
CA LYS A 192 -11.72 5.39 6.92
C LYS A 192 -11.07 6.42 6.00
N PHE A 193 -10.26 7.29 6.58
CA PHE A 193 -9.58 8.38 5.86
C PHE A 193 -8.21 7.95 5.32
N ARG A 194 -7.80 6.70 5.53
CA ARG A 194 -6.50 6.19 5.09
C ARG A 194 -6.65 5.20 3.95
N THR A 195 -5.88 5.45 2.90
CA THR A 195 -5.69 4.52 1.78
C THR A 195 -4.30 3.88 1.87
N SER A 196 -4.22 2.58 1.68
CA SER A 196 -2.97 1.82 1.67
C SER A 196 -3.03 0.81 0.53
N TYR A 197 -2.03 0.82 -0.35
CA TYR A 197 -2.00 -0.04 -1.55
C TYR A 197 -3.26 0.05 -2.42
N GLY A 198 -3.82 1.25 -2.59
CA GLY A 198 -5.03 1.48 -3.37
C GLY A 198 -6.34 1.02 -2.71
N GLN A 199 -6.30 0.56 -1.46
CA GLN A 199 -7.47 0.11 -0.70
C GLN A 199 -7.73 1.02 0.50
N ASN A 200 -9.00 1.28 0.79
CA ASN A 200 -9.39 1.94 2.03
C ASN A 200 -9.12 1.02 3.22
N ALA A 201 -8.35 1.50 4.19
CA ALA A 201 -7.87 0.68 5.30
C ALA A 201 -9.00 0.14 6.19
N LEU A 202 -10.08 0.91 6.42
CA LEU A 202 -11.23 0.46 7.21
C LEU A 202 -12.00 -0.65 6.49
N LYS A 203 -12.30 -0.47 5.20
CA LYS A 203 -12.98 -1.50 4.39
C LYS A 203 -12.19 -2.80 4.36
N HIS A 204 -10.87 -2.70 4.12
CA HIS A 204 -9.98 -3.85 4.18
C HIS A 204 -10.05 -4.58 5.53
N SER A 205 -10.02 -3.85 6.65
CA SER A 205 -10.11 -4.46 7.98
C SER A 205 -11.45 -5.17 8.23
N ILE A 206 -12.56 -4.63 7.70
CA ILE A 206 -13.88 -5.29 7.76
C ILE A 206 -13.87 -6.59 6.93
N GLU A 207 -13.35 -6.55 5.71
CA GLU A 207 -13.23 -7.73 4.84
C GLU A 207 -12.36 -8.82 5.47
N VAL A 208 -11.20 -8.46 6.00
CA VAL A 208 -10.30 -9.39 6.71
C VAL A 208 -10.99 -10.01 7.92
N ALA A 209 -11.74 -9.24 8.70
CA ALA A 209 -12.50 -9.75 9.84
C ALA A 209 -13.55 -10.79 9.42
N GLN A 210 -14.29 -10.51 8.35
CA GLN A 210 -15.30 -11.43 7.81
C GLN A 210 -14.68 -12.72 7.30
N LEU A 211 -13.61 -12.64 6.50
CA LEU A 211 -12.89 -13.80 5.96
C LEU A 211 -12.25 -14.63 7.07
N SER A 212 -11.61 -13.96 8.06
CA SER A 212 -11.03 -14.66 9.21
C SER A 212 -12.09 -15.43 10.01
N GLY A 213 -13.28 -14.82 10.17
CA GLY A 213 -14.40 -15.50 10.85
C GLY A 213 -14.91 -16.72 10.10
N LEU A 214 -15.02 -16.66 8.77
CA LEU A 214 -15.41 -17.78 7.93
C LEU A 214 -14.38 -18.92 8.03
N LEU A 215 -13.10 -18.61 7.85
CA LEU A 215 -12.03 -19.61 7.94
C LEU A 215 -11.96 -20.25 9.33
N ALA A 216 -12.11 -19.47 10.41
CA ALA A 216 -12.16 -20.00 11.77
C ALA A 216 -13.32 -20.97 11.98
N GLY A 217 -14.49 -20.68 11.41
CA GLY A 217 -15.64 -21.60 11.44
C GLY A 217 -15.37 -22.92 10.76
N GLU A 218 -14.72 -22.90 9.58
CA GLU A 218 -14.40 -24.11 8.82
C GLU A 218 -13.37 -25.01 9.54
N VAL A 219 -12.40 -24.41 10.25
CA VAL A 219 -11.37 -25.19 10.97
C VAL A 219 -11.74 -25.48 12.44
N GLY A 220 -12.92 -25.05 12.91
CA GLY A 220 -13.36 -25.26 14.28
C GLY A 220 -12.67 -24.37 15.34
N ALA A 221 -12.12 -23.20 14.92
CA ALA A 221 -11.49 -22.23 15.80
C ALA A 221 -12.51 -21.19 16.34
N ASP A 222 -12.09 -20.33 17.30
CA ASP A 222 -12.95 -19.29 17.84
C ASP A 222 -13.21 -18.17 16.80
N VAL A 223 -14.40 -18.19 16.22
CA VAL A 223 -14.87 -17.24 15.20
C VAL A 223 -14.86 -15.80 15.72
N ARG A 224 -15.22 -15.57 16.99
CA ARG A 224 -15.29 -14.21 17.57
C ARG A 224 -13.90 -13.62 17.73
N MET A 225 -12.96 -14.42 18.21
CA MET A 225 -11.56 -14.00 18.37
C MET A 225 -10.91 -13.75 17.00
N ALA A 226 -11.17 -14.62 16.01
CA ALA A 226 -10.67 -14.46 14.65
C ALA A 226 -11.18 -13.16 13.98
N LYS A 227 -12.48 -12.86 14.09
CA LYS A 227 -13.06 -11.61 13.61
C LYS A 227 -12.45 -10.38 14.29
N ARG A 228 -12.29 -10.43 15.61
CA ARG A 228 -11.68 -9.35 16.40
C ARG A 228 -10.24 -9.11 15.98
N ALA A 229 -9.45 -10.17 15.83
CA ALA A 229 -8.07 -10.08 15.35
C ALA A 229 -7.99 -9.50 13.94
N GLY A 230 -8.83 -9.99 13.01
CA GLY A 230 -8.93 -9.48 11.65
C GLY A 230 -9.31 -8.01 11.58
N LEU A 231 -10.27 -7.55 12.40
CA LEU A 231 -10.68 -6.15 12.43
C LEU A 231 -9.57 -5.21 12.91
N LEU A 232 -8.76 -5.65 13.88
CA LEU A 232 -7.76 -4.81 14.55
C LEU A 232 -6.33 -5.02 14.03
N HIS A 233 -6.08 -5.94 13.08
CA HIS A 233 -4.74 -6.32 12.66
C HIS A 233 -3.88 -5.15 12.14
N ASP A 234 -4.51 -4.19 11.48
CA ASP A 234 -3.87 -3.03 10.83
C ASP A 234 -4.10 -1.70 11.57
N ILE A 235 -4.63 -1.73 12.79
CA ILE A 235 -5.03 -0.52 13.54
C ILE A 235 -3.87 0.46 13.76
N GLY A 236 -2.64 0.00 13.78
CA GLY A 236 -1.44 0.82 13.85
C GLY A 236 -1.24 1.76 12.67
N LYS A 237 -1.92 1.52 11.54
CA LYS A 237 -1.90 2.44 10.39
C LYS A 237 -2.66 3.75 10.63
N SER A 238 -3.44 3.87 11.71
CA SER A 238 -4.20 5.07 12.06
C SER A 238 -3.42 6.10 12.90
N ILE A 239 -2.18 5.78 13.27
CA ILE A 239 -1.28 6.59 14.10
C ILE A 239 -0.23 7.30 13.24
#